data_8ff9b272f584068ada2c3925c3269b2c
#
_entry.id   8ff9b272f584068ada2c3925c3269b2c
#
_cell.length_a   1.000
_cell.length_b   1.000
_cell.length_c   1.000
_cell.angle_alpha   90.00
_cell.angle_beta   90.00
_cell.angle_gamma   90.00
#
_symmetry.space_group_name_H-M   'P 1'
#
loop_
_entity.id
_entity.type
_entity.pdbx_description
1 polymer ?
#
loop_
_entity_poly.entity_id
_entity_poly.type
_entity_poly.pdbx_seq_one_letter_code
_entity_poly.pdbx_strand_id
1 'polypeptide(L)'
;QKIKNLQINIMNQNMLLMLRPNDIDSLLRKICPNLTMTVAHRQYCTKQLRTSYNMPIHLFSASNLTKYEFTKYQGKENILAYSPDYNPYKNAILHKIEKEIPSLKLVEIKNMSYEQYKKIISKAKWMITFGEGLDGYFAESIRSGAIPFAAYNNTFFNQKYIGLPNIYSSFSDMLEHIVSDMKNLDNINSYSSLNKILFRIDSKEYDDNRYILNVRDFYEKKYT
;
A
#
# COMPACT_ATOMS: atom_id res chain seq x y z
N GLN A 1 -38.90 4.36 6.45
CA GLN A 1 -39.36 3.04 5.99
C GLN A 1 -38.14 2.22 5.53
N LYS A 2 -37.95 1.01 6.09
CA LYS A 2 -36.85 0.12 5.65
C LYS A 2 -37.19 -0.48 4.29
N ILE A 3 -36.22 -0.46 3.38
CA ILE A 3 -36.37 -1.10 2.07
C ILE A 3 -36.07 -2.58 2.23
N LYS A 4 -37.09 -3.43 2.04
CA LYS A 4 -36.93 -4.89 2.08
C LYS A 4 -35.98 -5.31 0.94
N ASN A 5 -35.08 -6.23 1.23
CA ASN A 5 -34.09 -6.79 0.28
C ASN A 5 -32.97 -5.82 -0.18
N LEU A 6 -32.90 -4.60 0.34
CA LEU A 6 -31.75 -3.74 0.10
C LEU A 6 -30.52 -4.34 0.85
N GLN A 7 -29.40 -4.44 0.15
CA GLN A 7 -28.10 -4.79 0.70
C GLN A 7 -27.14 -3.63 0.43
N ILE A 8 -26.47 -3.16 1.45
CA ILE A 8 -25.45 -2.11 1.32
C ILE A 8 -24.11 -2.66 1.80
N ASN A 9 -23.09 -2.59 0.95
CA ASN A 9 -21.72 -2.81 1.36
C ASN A 9 -21.00 -1.46 1.47
N ILE A 10 -20.45 -1.17 2.64
CA ILE A 10 -19.66 0.03 2.89
C ILE A 10 -18.23 -0.29 2.48
N MET A 11 -17.77 0.29 1.36
CA MET A 11 -16.40 0.11 0.91
C MET A 11 -15.49 1.12 1.60
N ASN A 12 -14.72 0.65 2.56
CA ASN A 12 -13.82 1.47 3.37
C ASN A 12 -12.36 1.23 2.97
N GLN A 13 -11.91 2.03 2.02
CA GLN A 13 -10.54 1.95 1.49
C GLN A 13 -9.53 2.65 2.41
N ASN A 14 -9.94 3.74 3.06
CA ASN A 14 -9.10 4.51 3.96
C ASN A 14 -9.67 4.50 5.38
N MET A 15 -8.89 4.02 6.34
CA MET A 15 -9.32 3.88 7.74
C MET A 15 -9.52 5.20 8.46
N LEU A 16 -8.86 6.25 8.01
CA LEU A 16 -9.03 7.61 8.58
C LEU A 16 -10.44 8.17 8.28
N LEU A 17 -11.10 7.64 7.24
CA LEU A 17 -12.44 8.04 6.81
C LEU A 17 -13.52 7.03 7.25
N MET A 18 -13.17 6.06 8.08
CA MET A 18 -14.11 5.04 8.53
C MET A 18 -15.24 5.65 9.35
N LEU A 19 -16.48 5.44 8.91
CA LEU A 19 -17.66 5.86 9.64
C LEU A 19 -17.66 5.21 11.04
N ARG A 20 -18.03 5.96 12.07
CA ARG A 20 -18.18 5.42 13.42
C ARG A 20 -19.42 4.53 13.51
N PRO A 21 -19.47 3.54 14.42
CA PRO A 21 -20.65 2.67 14.59
C PRO A 21 -21.94 3.46 14.78
N ASN A 22 -21.92 4.52 15.59
CA ASN A 22 -23.10 5.36 15.83
C ASN A 22 -23.59 6.10 14.58
N ASP A 23 -22.69 6.52 13.70
CA ASP A 23 -23.05 7.17 12.43
C ASP A 23 -23.73 6.17 11.49
N ILE A 24 -23.25 4.94 11.46
CA ILE A 24 -23.84 3.85 10.68
C ILE A 24 -25.25 3.52 11.20
N ASP A 25 -25.42 3.41 12.52
CA ASP A 25 -26.71 3.10 13.14
C ASP A 25 -27.73 4.22 12.93
N SER A 26 -27.29 5.48 13.03
CA SER A 26 -28.19 6.63 12.87
C SER A 26 -28.61 6.88 11.41
N LEU A 27 -27.74 6.58 10.44
CA LEU A 27 -27.97 6.89 9.03
C LEU A 27 -28.42 5.67 8.22
N LEU A 28 -27.57 4.61 8.21
CA LEU A 28 -27.73 3.50 7.27
C LEU A 28 -28.62 2.38 7.80
N ARG A 29 -28.49 2.00 9.06
CA ARG A 29 -29.25 0.87 9.63
C ARG A 29 -30.74 1.14 9.71
N LYS A 30 -31.13 2.41 9.75
CA LYS A 30 -32.55 2.80 9.67
C LYS A 30 -33.17 2.49 8.31
N ILE A 31 -32.38 2.54 7.26
CA ILE A 31 -32.83 2.35 5.86
C ILE A 31 -32.63 0.88 5.45
N CYS A 32 -31.49 0.30 5.76
CA CYS A 32 -31.11 -1.03 5.32
C CYS A 32 -30.70 -1.91 6.51
N PRO A 33 -31.40 -3.04 6.76
CA PRO A 33 -31.00 -3.98 7.81
C PRO A 33 -29.79 -4.84 7.41
N ASN A 34 -29.54 -5.02 6.09
CA ASN A 34 -28.50 -5.90 5.57
C ASN A 34 -27.25 -5.09 5.21
N LEU A 35 -26.52 -4.66 6.26
CA LEU A 35 -25.26 -3.92 6.10
C LEU A 35 -24.07 -4.87 6.18
N THR A 36 -23.09 -4.63 5.31
CA THR A 36 -21.78 -5.26 5.35
C THR A 36 -20.70 -4.19 5.11
N MET A 37 -19.47 -4.48 5.50
CA MET A 37 -18.34 -3.58 5.25
C MET A 37 -17.20 -4.33 4.57
N THR A 38 -16.49 -3.65 3.69
CA THR A 38 -15.25 -4.14 3.08
C THR A 38 -14.12 -3.20 3.47
N VAL A 39 -13.02 -3.74 3.99
CA VAL A 39 -11.83 -2.98 4.42
C VAL A 39 -10.59 -3.45 3.65
N ALA A 40 -9.68 -2.51 3.36
CA ALA A 40 -8.48 -2.80 2.60
C ALA A 40 -7.36 -3.44 3.44
N HIS A 41 -7.33 -3.19 4.76
CA HIS A 41 -6.23 -3.63 5.62
C HIS A 41 -6.70 -4.65 6.67
N ARG A 42 -5.92 -5.73 6.84
CA ARG A 42 -6.23 -6.85 7.73
C ARG A 42 -6.49 -6.45 9.18
N GLN A 43 -5.75 -5.48 9.70
CA GLN A 43 -5.89 -5.02 11.08
C GLN A 43 -7.27 -4.42 11.38
N TYR A 44 -8.05 -4.13 10.36
CA TYR A 44 -9.41 -3.63 10.46
C TYR A 44 -10.49 -4.69 10.16
N CYS A 45 -10.08 -5.92 9.88
CA CYS A 45 -10.97 -7.06 9.70
C CYS A 45 -10.87 -8.01 10.91
N THR A 46 -11.19 -7.51 12.10
CA THR A 46 -11.09 -8.25 13.37
C THR A 46 -12.47 -8.61 13.92
N LYS A 47 -12.51 -9.66 14.76
CA LYS A 47 -13.74 -10.03 15.48
C LYS A 47 -14.26 -8.86 16.35
N GLN A 48 -13.35 -8.14 17.02
CA GLN A 48 -13.71 -7.00 17.86
C GLN A 48 -14.42 -5.91 17.05
N LEU A 49 -13.89 -5.54 15.87
CA LEU A 49 -14.53 -4.55 15.01
C LEU A 49 -15.87 -5.04 14.47
N ARG A 50 -15.97 -6.30 14.04
CA ARG A 50 -17.26 -6.88 13.63
C ARG A 50 -18.32 -6.78 14.74
N THR A 51 -17.92 -7.04 15.97
CA THR A 51 -18.82 -6.91 17.12
C THR A 51 -19.20 -5.46 17.37
N SER A 52 -18.25 -4.52 17.39
CA SER A 52 -18.54 -3.10 17.65
C SER A 52 -19.40 -2.45 16.56
N TYR A 53 -19.24 -2.86 15.31
CA TYR A 53 -20.07 -2.40 14.19
C TYR A 53 -21.36 -3.21 14.01
N ASN A 54 -21.51 -4.31 14.72
CA ASN A 54 -22.64 -5.24 14.59
C ASN A 54 -22.96 -5.57 13.12
N MET A 55 -21.91 -5.91 12.34
CA MET A 55 -22.04 -6.28 10.93
C MET A 55 -20.85 -7.13 10.46
N PRO A 56 -21.02 -7.93 9.40
CA PRO A 56 -19.92 -8.60 8.73
C PRO A 56 -18.93 -7.60 8.15
N ILE A 57 -17.62 -7.82 8.40
CA ILE A 57 -16.53 -7.05 7.78
C ILE A 57 -15.69 -8.01 6.97
N HIS A 58 -15.58 -7.72 5.68
CA HIS A 58 -14.79 -8.46 4.71
C HIS A 58 -13.43 -7.80 4.49
N LEU A 59 -12.36 -8.58 4.53
CA LEU A 59 -11.05 -8.11 4.10
C LEU A 59 -10.95 -8.21 2.58
N PHE A 60 -10.91 -7.06 1.93
CA PHE A 60 -10.54 -6.97 0.54
C PHE A 60 -9.01 -7.02 0.43
N SER A 61 -8.45 -8.23 0.50
CA SER A 61 -7.07 -8.45 0.09
C SER A 61 -7.06 -8.41 -1.44
N ALA A 62 -6.93 -7.20 -1.99
CA ALA A 62 -6.88 -7.07 -3.44
C ALA A 62 -5.72 -7.88 -3.97
N SER A 63 -6.04 -8.99 -4.61
CA SER A 63 -5.09 -9.57 -5.52
C SER A 63 -4.86 -8.55 -6.63
N ASN A 64 -3.61 -8.34 -6.97
CA ASN A 64 -3.32 -7.58 -8.16
C ASN A 64 -3.68 -8.44 -9.37
N LEU A 65 -4.93 -8.32 -9.80
CA LEU A 65 -5.39 -8.83 -11.09
C LEU A 65 -4.56 -8.24 -12.25
N THR A 66 -3.82 -7.18 -11.97
CA THR A 66 -2.92 -6.53 -12.93
C THR A 66 -1.57 -7.25 -12.95
N LYS A 67 -1.19 -7.72 -14.12
CA LYS A 67 0.17 -8.23 -14.35
C LYS A 67 1.15 -7.07 -14.44
N TYR A 68 2.19 -7.11 -13.61
CA TYR A 68 3.33 -6.19 -13.66
C TYR A 68 4.49 -6.87 -14.38
N GLU A 69 5.21 -6.10 -15.19
CA GLU A 69 6.47 -6.55 -15.76
C GLU A 69 7.55 -6.48 -14.68
N PHE A 70 8.02 -7.64 -14.25
CA PHE A 70 9.10 -7.73 -13.26
C PHE A 70 10.46 -7.61 -13.95
N THR A 71 11.21 -6.57 -13.60
CA THR A 71 12.55 -6.34 -14.10
C THR A 71 13.56 -6.53 -12.96
N LYS A 72 14.57 -7.40 -13.20
CA LYS A 72 15.67 -7.64 -12.26
C LYS A 72 16.59 -6.41 -12.20
N TYR A 73 17.44 -6.33 -11.17
CA TYR A 73 18.38 -5.24 -10.94
C TYR A 73 19.17 -4.83 -12.19
N GLN A 74 19.72 -5.80 -12.95
CA GLN A 74 20.53 -5.52 -14.15
C GLN A 74 19.75 -4.88 -15.31
N GLY A 75 18.43 -5.05 -15.35
CA GLY A 75 17.56 -4.42 -16.34
C GLY A 75 16.93 -3.11 -15.85
N LYS A 76 17.19 -2.70 -14.60
CA LYS A 76 16.70 -1.44 -14.06
C LYS A 76 17.50 -0.26 -14.58
N GLU A 77 16.80 0.82 -14.88
CA GLU A 77 17.40 2.13 -15.20
C GLU A 77 17.64 2.92 -13.90
N ASN A 78 18.59 3.86 -13.94
CA ASN A 78 18.89 4.72 -12.78
C ASN A 78 17.79 5.79 -12.61
N ILE A 79 16.58 5.35 -12.31
CA ILE A 79 15.38 6.16 -12.13
C ILE A 79 14.88 6.01 -10.69
N LEU A 80 14.56 7.14 -10.07
CA LEU A 80 13.74 7.25 -8.87
C LEU A 80 12.37 7.78 -9.28
N ALA A 81 11.36 6.95 -9.24
CA ALA A 81 9.96 7.38 -9.33
C ALA A 81 9.46 7.82 -7.95
N TYR A 82 8.55 8.78 -7.90
CA TYR A 82 7.97 9.20 -6.63
C TYR A 82 6.51 9.63 -6.76
N SER A 83 5.75 9.44 -5.66
CA SER A 83 4.32 9.74 -5.61
C SER A 83 4.06 11.26 -5.67
N PRO A 84 2.91 11.70 -6.23
CA PRO A 84 2.56 13.11 -6.32
C PRO A 84 2.11 13.70 -4.99
N ASP A 85 1.91 12.90 -3.96
CA ASP A 85 1.37 13.31 -2.66
C ASP A 85 2.14 14.47 -2.05
N TYR A 86 1.42 15.32 -1.34
CA TYR A 86 2.01 16.40 -0.58
C TYR A 86 2.68 15.87 0.69
N ASN A 87 3.91 16.30 0.93
CA ASN A 87 4.61 16.08 2.19
C ASN A 87 5.59 17.25 2.43
N PRO A 88 5.67 17.80 3.65
CA PRO A 88 6.55 18.94 3.95
C PRO A 88 8.05 18.64 3.73
N TYR A 89 8.46 17.38 3.83
CA TYR A 89 9.84 16.93 3.61
C TYR A 89 10.16 16.60 2.15
N LYS A 90 9.15 16.47 1.27
CA LYS A 90 9.31 15.99 -0.12
C LYS A 90 10.41 16.73 -0.87
N ASN A 91 10.34 18.06 -0.91
CA ASN A 91 11.31 18.85 -1.65
C ASN A 91 12.73 18.73 -1.08
N ALA A 92 12.87 18.68 0.24
CA ALA A 92 14.18 18.55 0.89
C ALA A 92 14.80 17.17 0.60
N ILE A 93 14.01 16.09 0.66
CA ILE A 93 14.44 14.73 0.35
C ILE A 93 14.89 14.63 -1.11
N LEU A 94 14.05 15.08 -2.04
CA LEU A 94 14.36 15.02 -3.48
C LEU A 94 15.58 15.85 -3.83
N HIS A 95 15.73 17.07 -3.29
CA HIS A 95 16.89 17.93 -3.52
C HIS A 95 18.18 17.28 -2.98
N LYS A 96 18.14 16.66 -1.78
CA LYS A 96 19.29 15.95 -1.24
C LYS A 96 19.73 14.79 -2.15
N ILE A 97 18.77 14.00 -2.63
CA ILE A 97 19.03 12.89 -3.55
C ILE A 97 19.63 13.39 -4.85
N GLU A 98 19.04 14.41 -5.47
CA GLU A 98 19.53 15.00 -6.73
C GLU A 98 20.95 15.55 -6.60
N LYS A 99 21.25 16.21 -5.48
CA LYS A 99 22.60 16.74 -5.21
C LYS A 99 23.63 15.65 -4.99
N GLU A 100 23.30 14.59 -4.26
CA GLU A 100 24.26 13.57 -3.81
C GLU A 100 24.32 12.32 -4.71
N ILE A 101 23.32 12.16 -5.61
CA ILE A 101 23.27 11.10 -6.63
C ILE A 101 22.88 11.75 -7.99
N PRO A 102 23.70 12.59 -8.57
CA PRO A 102 23.35 13.40 -9.76
C PRO A 102 23.09 12.55 -11.03
N SER A 103 23.49 11.29 -11.03
CA SER A 103 23.20 10.35 -12.12
C SER A 103 21.78 9.78 -12.08
N LEU A 104 21.03 10.05 -11.00
CA LEU A 104 19.68 9.51 -10.80
C LEU A 104 18.63 10.43 -11.44
N LYS A 105 17.82 9.87 -12.33
CA LYS A 105 16.69 10.58 -12.93
C LYS A 105 15.48 10.55 -12.00
N LEU A 106 15.00 11.71 -11.57
CA LEU A 106 13.79 11.85 -10.77
C LEU A 106 12.55 11.93 -11.68
N VAL A 107 11.50 11.14 -11.38
CA VAL A 107 10.25 11.08 -12.15
C VAL A 107 9.04 11.14 -11.23
N GLU A 108 8.30 12.23 -11.25
CA GLU A 108 7.04 12.34 -10.53
C GLU A 108 5.95 11.53 -11.25
N ILE A 109 5.22 10.70 -10.50
CA ILE A 109 4.07 9.96 -11.02
C ILE A 109 2.84 10.87 -11.03
N LYS A 110 2.74 11.71 -12.05
CA LYS A 110 1.67 12.71 -12.17
C LYS A 110 1.27 12.91 -13.61
N ASN A 111 -0.02 13.14 -13.87
CA ASN A 111 -0.59 13.44 -15.19
C ASN A 111 -0.21 12.40 -16.28
N MET A 112 -0.25 11.12 -15.92
CA MET A 112 0.07 10.02 -16.83
C MET A 112 -0.99 8.92 -16.76
N SER A 113 -1.09 8.12 -17.82
CA SER A 113 -1.95 6.94 -17.82
C SER A 113 -1.37 5.83 -16.92
N TYR A 114 -2.23 4.90 -16.50
CA TYR A 114 -1.79 3.75 -15.72
C TYR A 114 -0.77 2.88 -16.47
N GLU A 115 -0.90 2.76 -17.79
CA GLU A 115 0.08 2.04 -18.62
C GLU A 115 1.45 2.74 -18.66
N GLN A 116 1.47 4.07 -18.70
CA GLN A 116 2.71 4.84 -18.60
C GLN A 116 3.36 4.66 -17.22
N TYR A 117 2.57 4.71 -16.17
CA TYR A 117 3.02 4.44 -14.80
C TYR A 117 3.65 3.05 -14.69
N LYS A 118 2.97 1.99 -15.16
CA LYS A 118 3.52 0.62 -15.13
C LYS A 118 4.87 0.51 -15.86
N LYS A 119 5.00 1.17 -17.01
CA LYS A 119 6.29 1.21 -17.75
C LYS A 119 7.40 1.93 -16.97
N ILE A 120 7.06 2.97 -16.21
CA ILE A 120 8.03 3.68 -15.37
C ILE A 120 8.50 2.78 -14.23
N ILE A 121 7.60 2.19 -13.47
CA ILE A 121 7.97 1.37 -12.31
C ILE A 121 8.68 0.06 -12.71
N SER A 122 8.40 -0.49 -13.92
CA SER A 122 9.16 -1.66 -14.41
C SER A 122 10.62 -1.31 -14.68
N LYS A 123 10.90 -0.08 -15.08
CA LYS A 123 12.27 0.40 -15.37
C LYS A 123 12.96 1.03 -14.17
N ALA A 124 12.20 1.73 -13.31
CA ALA A 124 12.75 2.43 -12.16
C ALA A 124 13.42 1.47 -11.18
N LYS A 125 14.61 1.84 -10.70
CA LYS A 125 15.31 1.14 -9.62
C LYS A 125 14.65 1.42 -8.28
N TRP A 126 14.21 2.66 -8.06
CA TRP A 126 13.72 3.16 -6.79
C TRP A 126 12.34 3.78 -6.89
N MET A 127 11.58 3.74 -5.80
CA MET A 127 10.32 4.44 -5.64
C MET A 127 10.28 5.13 -4.27
N ILE A 128 9.71 6.33 -4.16
CA ILE A 128 9.36 6.95 -2.86
C ILE A 128 7.87 7.23 -2.84
N THR A 129 7.19 6.79 -1.78
CA THR A 129 5.84 7.22 -1.48
C THR A 129 5.84 8.27 -0.37
N PHE A 130 5.18 9.40 -0.61
CA PHE A 130 5.05 10.52 0.32
C PHE A 130 3.67 10.57 1.00
N GLY A 131 2.77 9.65 0.66
CA GLY A 131 1.44 9.53 1.24
C GLY A 131 1.35 8.59 2.44
N GLU A 132 0.44 7.63 2.37
CA GLU A 132 0.14 6.67 3.44
C GLU A 132 1.28 5.68 3.73
N GLY A 133 2.21 5.53 2.82
CA GLY A 133 3.34 4.63 2.89
C GLY A 133 3.06 3.27 2.27
N LEU A 134 2.15 2.47 2.80
CA LEU A 134 1.74 1.20 2.20
C LEU A 134 0.53 1.41 1.28
N ASP A 135 0.79 1.98 0.15
CA ASP A 135 -0.17 2.29 -0.91
C ASP A 135 0.15 1.54 -2.22
N GLY A 136 -0.56 1.87 -3.29
CA GLY A 136 -0.31 1.30 -4.62
C GLY A 136 1.11 1.56 -5.11
N TYR A 137 1.65 2.76 -4.90
CA TYR A 137 3.01 3.10 -5.30
C TYR A 137 4.06 2.20 -4.63
N PHE A 138 3.84 1.85 -3.36
CA PHE A 138 4.72 0.95 -2.63
C PHE A 138 4.59 -0.50 -3.13
N ALA A 139 3.39 -1.07 -3.11
CA ALA A 139 3.14 -2.48 -3.41
C ALA A 139 3.42 -2.83 -4.88
N GLU A 140 2.99 -1.98 -5.81
CA GLU A 140 3.16 -2.21 -7.24
C GLU A 140 4.63 -2.12 -7.68
N SER A 141 5.40 -1.24 -7.03
CA SER A 141 6.85 -1.13 -7.25
C SER A 141 7.59 -2.41 -6.89
N ILE A 142 7.25 -3.04 -5.77
CA ILE A 142 7.83 -4.33 -5.36
C ILE A 142 7.57 -5.39 -6.43
N ARG A 143 6.35 -5.46 -6.95
CA ARG A 143 5.93 -6.43 -7.97
C ARG A 143 6.58 -6.18 -9.32
N SER A 144 6.98 -4.95 -9.59
CA SER A 144 7.76 -4.57 -10.77
C SER A 144 9.27 -4.74 -10.59
N GLY A 145 9.71 -5.17 -9.40
CA GLY A 145 11.12 -5.38 -9.08
C GLY A 145 11.86 -4.13 -8.61
N ALA A 146 11.17 -3.00 -8.36
CA ALA A 146 11.75 -1.82 -7.73
C ALA A 146 11.81 -1.95 -6.21
N ILE A 147 12.63 -1.12 -5.56
CA ILE A 147 12.63 -0.98 -4.10
C ILE A 147 11.92 0.32 -3.74
N PRO A 148 10.76 0.26 -3.06
CA PRO A 148 10.10 1.43 -2.55
C PRO A 148 10.65 1.86 -1.20
N PHE A 149 10.75 3.17 -0.96
CA PHE A 149 11.06 3.80 0.32
C PHE A 149 9.82 4.47 0.89
N ALA A 150 9.58 4.34 2.19
CA ALA A 150 8.44 4.92 2.88
C ALA A 150 8.76 5.26 4.35
N ALA A 151 8.01 6.20 4.92
CA ALA A 151 7.94 6.36 6.36
C ALA A 151 6.93 5.37 6.94
N TYR A 152 7.29 4.71 8.04
CA TYR A 152 6.43 3.75 8.72
C TYR A 152 5.20 4.42 9.31
N ASN A 153 4.04 3.93 8.96
CA ASN A 153 2.77 4.33 9.54
C ASN A 153 2.03 3.07 10.02
N ASN A 154 1.87 2.93 11.33
CA ASN A 154 1.24 1.76 11.95
C ASN A 154 -0.24 1.56 11.57
N THR A 155 -0.87 2.59 10.99
CA THR A 155 -2.23 2.49 10.43
C THR A 155 -2.25 1.56 9.21
N PHE A 156 -1.18 1.54 8.42
CA PHE A 156 -1.13 0.83 7.15
C PHE A 156 -0.12 -0.32 7.15
N PHE A 157 1.09 -0.11 7.68
CA PHE A 157 2.13 -1.13 7.74
C PHE A 157 1.91 -2.12 8.89
N ASN A 158 2.15 -3.40 8.62
CA ASN A 158 2.31 -4.37 9.69
C ASN A 158 3.77 -4.36 10.24
N GLN A 159 3.97 -4.99 11.39
CA GLN A 159 5.27 -4.99 12.08
C GLN A 159 6.43 -5.65 11.31
N LYS A 160 6.15 -6.44 10.26
CA LYS A 160 7.19 -7.12 9.48
C LYS A 160 8.04 -6.16 8.64
N TYR A 161 7.57 -4.95 8.44
CA TYR A 161 8.30 -3.91 7.74
C TYR A 161 9.28 -3.13 8.64
N ILE A 162 9.13 -3.22 9.97
CA ILE A 162 10.00 -2.52 10.91
C ILE A 162 11.42 -3.05 10.81
N GLY A 163 12.39 -2.14 10.73
CA GLY A 163 13.82 -2.46 10.65
C GLY A 163 14.31 -2.84 9.25
N LEU A 164 13.47 -2.77 8.22
CA LEU A 164 13.93 -2.87 6.85
C LEU A 164 14.62 -1.56 6.41
N PRO A 165 15.72 -1.62 5.64
CA PRO A 165 16.54 -0.46 5.30
C PRO A 165 15.87 0.54 4.35
N ASN A 166 14.69 0.25 3.87
CA ASN A 166 13.86 1.11 3.03
C ASN A 166 12.63 1.67 3.76
N ILE A 167 12.51 1.40 5.08
CA ILE A 167 11.39 1.84 5.92
C ILE A 167 11.91 2.66 7.08
N TYR A 168 11.56 3.93 7.08
CA TYR A 168 12.01 4.93 8.04
C TYR A 168 10.98 5.16 9.14
N SER A 169 11.44 5.55 10.33
CA SER A 169 10.54 5.87 11.44
C SER A 169 9.73 7.14 11.18
N SER A 170 10.23 8.04 10.32
CA SER A 170 9.60 9.30 9.92
C SER A 170 10.18 9.83 8.61
N PHE A 171 9.58 10.85 8.01
CA PHE A 171 10.17 11.55 6.87
C PHE A 171 11.42 12.36 7.23
N SER A 172 11.59 12.77 8.49
CA SER A 172 12.84 13.37 8.99
C SER A 172 13.98 12.34 9.00
N ASP A 173 13.70 11.15 9.48
CA ASP A 173 14.62 10.00 9.46
C ASP A 173 14.99 9.61 8.01
N MET A 174 14.00 9.57 7.11
CA MET A 174 14.23 9.38 5.68
C MET A 174 15.15 10.45 5.11
N LEU A 175 14.92 11.73 5.40
CA LEU A 175 15.76 12.83 4.94
C LEU A 175 17.22 12.67 5.38
N GLU A 176 17.44 12.16 6.59
CA GLU A 176 18.78 11.94 7.12
C GLU A 176 19.51 10.80 6.40
N HIS A 177 18.87 9.66 6.19
CA HIS A 177 19.54 8.40 5.85
C HIS A 177 19.35 7.92 4.40
N ILE A 178 18.33 8.40 3.65
CA ILE A 178 17.93 7.82 2.36
C ILE A 178 19.07 7.71 1.34
N VAL A 179 19.96 8.69 1.26
CA VAL A 179 21.05 8.68 0.27
C VAL A 179 22.08 7.60 0.59
N SER A 180 22.46 7.46 1.87
CA SER A 180 23.37 6.40 2.30
C SER A 180 22.76 5.02 2.07
N ASP A 181 21.47 4.86 2.37
CA ASP A 181 20.77 3.59 2.19
C ASP A 181 20.62 3.23 0.71
N MET A 182 20.29 4.18 -0.14
CA MET A 182 20.26 3.98 -1.60
C MET A 182 21.63 3.53 -2.13
N LYS A 183 22.73 4.17 -1.70
CA LYS A 183 24.09 3.79 -2.09
C LYS A 183 24.46 2.39 -1.59
N ASN A 184 24.10 2.04 -0.37
CA ASN A 184 24.35 0.71 0.21
C ASN A 184 23.53 -0.39 -0.47
N LEU A 185 22.32 -0.07 -0.94
CA LEU A 185 21.43 -0.99 -1.64
C LEU A 185 21.74 -1.10 -3.13
N ASP A 186 22.48 -0.15 -3.73
CA ASP A 186 22.75 -0.11 -5.16
C ASP A 186 23.84 -1.11 -5.60
N ASN A 187 23.62 -2.36 -5.23
CA ASN A 187 24.39 -3.50 -5.72
C ASN A 187 23.47 -4.72 -5.83
N ILE A 188 23.80 -5.65 -6.72
CA ILE A 188 22.94 -6.78 -7.08
C ILE A 188 22.52 -7.65 -5.88
N ASN A 189 23.41 -7.84 -4.92
CA ASN A 189 23.14 -8.75 -3.78
C ASN A 189 22.18 -8.12 -2.78
N SER A 190 22.51 -6.91 -2.31
CA SER A 190 21.67 -6.17 -1.34
C SER A 190 20.30 -5.87 -1.93
N TYR A 191 20.25 -5.35 -3.17
CA TYR A 191 19.03 -5.03 -3.88
C TYR A 191 18.12 -6.24 -4.04
N SER A 192 18.64 -7.36 -4.60
CA SER A 192 17.86 -8.55 -4.85
C SER A 192 17.40 -9.23 -3.56
N SER A 193 18.21 -9.18 -2.50
CA SER A 193 17.84 -9.71 -1.19
C SER A 193 16.68 -8.93 -0.58
N LEU A 194 16.77 -7.60 -0.60
CA LEU A 194 15.69 -6.76 -0.07
C LEU A 194 14.41 -6.90 -0.89
N ASN A 195 14.50 -6.89 -2.23
CA ASN A 195 13.33 -7.07 -3.09
C ASN A 195 12.62 -8.41 -2.83
N LYS A 196 13.37 -9.51 -2.63
CA LYS A 196 12.79 -10.81 -2.26
C LYS A 196 12.08 -10.78 -0.90
N ILE A 197 12.63 -10.08 0.08
CA ILE A 197 12.01 -9.94 1.42
C ILE A 197 10.69 -9.17 1.28
N LEU A 198 10.73 -8.02 0.61
CA LEU A 198 9.55 -7.18 0.36
C LEU A 198 8.46 -7.94 -0.39
N PHE A 199 8.82 -8.63 -1.48
CA PHE A 199 7.90 -9.44 -2.26
C PHE A 199 7.24 -10.56 -1.41
N ARG A 200 8.02 -11.21 -0.53
CA ARG A 200 7.48 -12.24 0.38
C ARG A 200 6.50 -11.68 1.39
N ILE A 201 6.76 -10.47 1.91
CA ILE A 201 5.83 -9.81 2.85
C ILE A 201 4.57 -9.39 2.10
N ASP A 202 4.71 -8.72 0.97
CA ASP A 202 3.60 -8.23 0.14
C ASP A 202 2.71 -9.38 -0.34
N SER A 203 3.28 -10.46 -0.88
CA SER A 203 2.52 -11.63 -1.36
C SER A 203 1.73 -12.35 -0.27
N LYS A 204 2.13 -12.25 1.00
CA LYS A 204 1.36 -12.79 2.12
C LYS A 204 0.14 -11.94 2.50
N GLU A 205 0.19 -10.66 2.19
CA GLU A 205 -0.94 -9.74 2.44
C GLU A 205 -1.95 -9.75 1.26
N TYR A 206 -1.46 -9.86 0.03
CA TYR A 206 -2.21 -9.69 -1.22
C TYR A 206 -2.09 -10.93 -2.13
N ASP A 207 -2.49 -12.10 -1.63
CA ASP A 207 -2.47 -13.36 -2.37
C ASP A 207 -3.84 -13.65 -2.98
N ASP A 208 -3.87 -14.06 -4.25
CA ASP A 208 -5.10 -14.38 -5.00
C ASP A 208 -5.90 -15.51 -4.33
N ASN A 209 -5.22 -16.53 -3.84
CA ASN A 209 -5.88 -17.62 -3.11
C ASN A 209 -6.54 -17.11 -1.82
N ARG A 210 -5.88 -16.20 -1.13
CA ARG A 210 -6.41 -15.56 0.07
C ARG A 210 -7.61 -14.68 -0.26
N TYR A 211 -7.57 -13.93 -1.36
CA TYR A 211 -8.72 -13.15 -1.82
C TYR A 211 -9.94 -14.07 -2.06
N ILE A 212 -9.77 -15.15 -2.81
CA ILE A 212 -10.84 -16.12 -3.09
C ILE A 212 -11.39 -16.70 -1.79
N LEU A 213 -10.52 -17.12 -0.85
CA LEU A 213 -10.93 -17.63 0.45
C LEU A 213 -11.70 -16.61 1.27
N ASN A 214 -11.23 -15.36 1.32
CA ASN A 214 -11.90 -14.29 2.04
C ASN A 214 -13.28 -13.97 1.45
N VAL A 215 -13.41 -13.95 0.12
CA VAL A 215 -14.70 -13.74 -0.56
C VAL A 215 -15.65 -14.88 -0.22
N ARG A 216 -15.19 -16.13 -0.34
CA ARG A 216 -16.00 -17.31 0.03
C ARG A 216 -16.46 -17.23 1.48
N ASP A 217 -15.53 -17.01 2.41
CA ASP A 217 -15.83 -16.96 3.85
C ASP A 217 -16.82 -15.84 4.18
N PHE A 218 -16.73 -14.70 3.49
CA PHE A 218 -17.67 -13.60 3.62
C PHE A 218 -19.08 -14.00 3.16
N TYR A 219 -19.22 -14.61 1.98
CA TYR A 219 -20.51 -15.07 1.46
C TYR A 219 -21.08 -16.22 2.27
N GLU A 220 -20.26 -17.10 2.83
CA GLU A 220 -20.65 -18.17 3.73
C GLU A 220 -20.94 -17.68 5.17
N LYS A 221 -20.91 -16.39 5.41
CA LYS A 221 -21.16 -15.74 6.72
C LYS A 221 -20.22 -16.21 7.83
N LYS A 222 -19.02 -16.67 7.50
CA LYS A 222 -18.01 -17.06 8.50
C LYS A 222 -17.40 -15.90 9.28
N TYR A 223 -17.68 -14.68 8.87
CA TYR A 223 -17.29 -13.44 9.56
C TYR A 223 -18.46 -12.79 10.33
N THR A 224 -19.55 -13.49 10.49
CA THR A 224 -20.69 -13.04 11.32
C THR A 224 -20.48 -13.35 12.78
#